data_89a13713564539514069a6cd032082e7
#
_entry.id   89a13713564539514069a6cd032082e7
#
_cell.length_a   1.000
_cell.length_b   1.000
_cell.length_c   1.000
_cell.angle_alpha   90.00
_cell.angle_beta   90.00
_cell.angle_gamma   90.00
#
_symmetry.space_group_name_H-M   'P 1'
#
loop_
_entity.id
_entity.type
_entity.pdbx_description
1 polymer ?
#
loop_
_entity_poly.entity_id
_entity_poly.type
_entity_poly.pdbx_seq_one_letter_code
_entity_poly.pdbx_strand_id
1 'polypeptide(L)'
;MTYDTLLTEKFNKMTYGFVGLGLIGSSIAKAFRRTYKDCRIIAFNRSEHARVLALQDKVADYATDSIDEHFGECDYIFLCTPVEYNEYYLRKLKSIIKPSCIITDVGSVKTNIHKVVIEEALEENFIGGHPMAGSEKTGYENGTASLCENALYAITPTALSLPEKVEEYKSLVEGIGAIPLILDYREHDYSVAAISHLPHIIAAQLVNLVKESDSGRQIMKQMAAGGFKDITRIASSSPEMWEQICMTNHENIAKLLDKYIELLLEAKEMLLSEDGAGINDIFRRSGAYRNSFNNN
;
A
#
# COMPACT_ATOMS: atom_id res chain seq x y z
N MET A 1 24.49 17.58 19.75
CA MET A 1 23.84 16.95 18.58
C MET A 1 22.59 16.28 19.09
N THR A 2 21.44 16.58 18.52
CA THR A 2 20.18 15.90 18.91
C THR A 2 20.15 14.48 18.33
N TYR A 3 19.34 13.60 18.90
CA TYR A 3 19.16 12.22 18.40
C TYR A 3 18.75 12.23 16.91
N ASP A 4 17.85 13.13 16.52
CA ASP A 4 17.38 13.30 15.13
C ASP A 4 18.52 13.70 14.17
N THR A 5 19.46 14.55 14.62
CA THR A 5 20.61 14.95 13.82
C THR A 5 21.53 13.75 13.54
N LEU A 6 21.76 12.89 14.55
CA LEU A 6 22.61 11.69 14.39
C LEU A 6 21.97 10.67 13.46
N LEU A 7 20.65 10.47 13.53
CA LEU A 7 19.92 9.58 12.61
C LEU A 7 19.97 10.11 11.18
N THR A 8 19.74 11.40 10.96
CA THR A 8 19.84 12.00 9.63
C THR A 8 21.23 11.84 9.02
N GLU A 9 22.30 12.04 9.81
CA GLU A 9 23.67 11.80 9.35
C GLU A 9 23.94 10.33 9.00
N LYS A 10 23.36 9.39 9.76
CA LYS A 10 23.45 7.96 9.49
C LYS A 10 22.75 7.63 8.16
N PHE A 11 21.50 8.09 7.98
CA PHE A 11 20.72 7.82 6.76
C PHE A 11 21.32 8.47 5.51
N ASN A 12 21.99 9.60 5.64
CA ASN A 12 22.74 10.21 4.53
C ASN A 12 23.89 9.35 4.01
N LYS A 13 24.44 8.44 4.81
CA LYS A 13 25.56 7.58 4.43
C LYS A 13 25.13 6.19 3.96
N MET A 14 23.83 5.91 3.96
CA MET A 14 23.28 4.61 3.57
C MET A 14 23.10 4.48 2.07
N THR A 15 23.11 3.23 1.63
CA THR A 15 22.78 2.84 0.26
C THR A 15 21.38 2.21 0.24
N TYR A 16 20.50 2.75 -0.58
CA TYR A 16 19.11 2.31 -0.76
C TYR A 16 18.91 1.67 -2.11
N GLY A 17 18.39 0.45 -2.13
CA GLY A 17 17.99 -0.25 -3.35
C GLY A 17 16.51 -0.11 -3.62
N PHE A 18 16.12 0.15 -4.86
CA PHE A 18 14.72 0.18 -5.28
C PHE A 18 14.50 -0.84 -6.38
N VAL A 19 13.65 -1.83 -6.13
CA VAL A 19 13.23 -2.84 -7.10
C VAL A 19 11.87 -2.42 -7.65
N GLY A 20 11.89 -1.66 -8.73
CA GLY A 20 10.74 -1.03 -9.35
C GLY A 20 10.63 0.47 -9.07
N LEU A 21 10.57 1.25 -10.15
CA LEU A 21 10.39 2.71 -10.12
C LEU A 21 9.04 3.09 -10.75
N GLY A 22 7.96 2.46 -10.26
CA GLY A 22 6.59 2.90 -10.53
C GLY A 22 6.24 4.14 -9.71
N LEU A 23 4.95 4.48 -9.61
CA LEU A 23 4.46 5.61 -8.81
C LEU A 23 5.02 5.62 -7.38
N ILE A 24 4.88 4.52 -6.65
CA ILE A 24 5.29 4.45 -5.24
C ILE A 24 6.81 4.42 -5.10
N GLY A 25 7.50 3.53 -5.83
CA GLY A 25 8.96 3.40 -5.74
C GLY A 25 9.69 4.68 -6.11
N SER A 26 9.28 5.36 -7.19
CA SER A 26 9.85 6.65 -7.57
C SER A 26 9.53 7.76 -6.56
N SER A 27 8.35 7.75 -5.94
CA SER A 27 7.98 8.73 -4.92
C SER A 27 8.85 8.59 -3.67
N ILE A 28 9.05 7.36 -3.17
CA ILE A 28 9.91 7.11 -2.02
C ILE A 28 11.36 7.45 -2.34
N ALA A 29 11.87 7.06 -3.52
CA ALA A 29 13.23 7.38 -3.95
C ALA A 29 13.45 8.90 -4.06
N LYS A 30 12.50 9.64 -4.64
CA LYS A 30 12.52 11.11 -4.69
C LYS A 30 12.46 11.74 -3.29
N ALA A 31 11.65 11.18 -2.38
CA ALA A 31 11.58 11.63 -0.99
C ALA A 31 12.91 11.40 -0.26
N PHE A 32 13.54 10.24 -0.45
CA PHE A 32 14.86 9.94 0.12
C PHE A 32 15.92 10.90 -0.41
N ARG A 33 15.99 11.12 -1.71
CA ARG A 33 16.94 12.08 -2.31
C ARG A 33 16.74 13.50 -1.81
N ARG A 34 15.51 13.91 -1.56
CA ARG A 34 15.20 15.21 -0.98
C ARG A 34 15.66 15.33 0.48
N THR A 35 15.43 14.29 1.28
CA THR A 35 15.69 14.28 2.72
C THR A 35 17.14 13.93 3.05
N TYR A 36 17.69 12.92 2.37
CA TYR A 36 19.04 12.35 2.61
C TYR A 36 19.91 12.61 1.37
N LYS A 37 20.43 13.84 1.27
CA LYS A 37 21.07 14.36 0.04
C LYS A 37 22.30 13.56 -0.41
N ASP A 38 23.06 13.01 0.55
CA ASP A 38 24.32 12.31 0.30
C ASP A 38 24.15 10.77 0.28
N CYS A 39 22.91 10.26 0.42
CA CYS A 39 22.66 8.84 0.31
C CYS A 39 22.93 8.33 -1.11
N ARG A 40 23.26 7.05 -1.23
CA ARG A 40 23.37 6.39 -2.53
C ARG A 40 22.10 5.65 -2.86
N ILE A 41 21.58 5.81 -4.07
CA ILE A 41 20.36 5.14 -4.55
C ILE A 41 20.68 4.27 -5.76
N ILE A 42 20.43 2.97 -5.63
CA ILE A 42 20.53 1.94 -6.67
C ILE A 42 19.12 1.55 -7.08
N ALA A 43 18.83 1.57 -8.37
CA ALA A 43 17.48 1.30 -8.85
C ALA A 43 17.47 0.22 -9.93
N PHE A 44 16.57 -0.74 -9.79
CA PHE A 44 16.19 -1.64 -10.85
C PHE A 44 14.83 -1.23 -11.43
N ASN A 45 14.73 -1.15 -12.75
CA ASN A 45 13.44 -1.05 -13.43
C ASN A 45 13.50 -1.66 -14.83
N ARG A 46 12.46 -2.39 -15.25
CA ARG A 46 12.38 -2.97 -16.61
C ARG A 46 12.31 -1.91 -17.70
N SER A 47 11.62 -0.80 -17.43
CA SER A 47 11.50 0.33 -18.37
C SER A 47 12.81 1.10 -18.46
N GLU A 48 13.41 1.14 -19.64
CA GLU A 48 14.58 1.98 -19.94
C GLU A 48 14.26 3.47 -19.70
N HIS A 49 13.08 3.92 -20.12
CA HIS A 49 12.63 5.29 -19.92
C HIS A 49 12.67 5.69 -18.43
N ALA A 50 12.14 4.87 -17.54
CA ALA A 50 12.17 5.14 -16.11
C ALA A 50 13.60 5.18 -15.55
N ARG A 51 14.50 4.30 -16.03
CA ARG A 51 15.92 4.29 -15.62
C ARG A 51 16.63 5.58 -16.07
N VAL A 52 16.43 5.98 -17.32
CA VAL A 52 17.02 7.20 -17.87
C VAL A 52 16.53 8.43 -17.10
N LEU A 53 15.25 8.55 -16.83
CA LEU A 53 14.69 9.66 -16.06
C LEU A 53 15.24 9.69 -14.63
N ALA A 54 15.34 8.54 -13.95
CA ALA A 54 15.85 8.46 -12.59
C ALA A 54 17.30 8.95 -12.47
N LEU A 55 18.14 8.66 -13.47
CA LEU A 55 19.53 9.15 -13.57
C LEU A 55 19.58 10.63 -13.91
N GLN A 56 18.79 11.10 -14.89
CA GLN A 56 18.73 12.50 -15.31
C GLN A 56 18.27 13.43 -14.18
N ASP A 57 17.24 13.01 -13.43
CA ASP A 57 16.72 13.71 -12.27
C ASP A 57 17.65 13.63 -11.05
N LYS A 58 18.76 12.88 -11.15
CA LYS A 58 19.70 12.61 -10.04
C LYS A 58 19.00 11.98 -8.82
N VAL A 59 17.93 11.25 -9.04
CA VAL A 59 17.25 10.46 -8.00
C VAL A 59 18.04 9.17 -7.75
N ALA A 60 18.41 8.43 -8.80
CA ALA A 60 19.27 7.27 -8.71
C ALA A 60 20.72 7.61 -9.10
N ASP A 61 21.69 7.03 -8.39
CA ASP A 61 23.12 7.10 -8.72
C ASP A 61 23.53 5.99 -9.68
N TYR A 62 22.78 4.86 -9.64
CA TYR A 62 22.94 3.73 -10.54
C TYR A 62 21.55 3.16 -10.88
N ALA A 63 21.33 2.83 -12.14
CA ALA A 63 20.07 2.24 -12.60
C ALA A 63 20.34 1.11 -13.60
N THR A 64 19.67 -0.04 -13.38
CA THR A 64 19.88 -1.28 -14.13
C THR A 64 18.56 -1.92 -14.52
N ASP A 65 18.60 -2.85 -15.48
CA ASP A 65 17.46 -3.70 -15.91
C ASP A 65 17.52 -5.13 -15.33
N SER A 66 18.50 -5.39 -14.47
CA SER A 66 18.65 -6.67 -13.77
C SER A 66 19.02 -6.45 -12.30
N ILE A 67 18.71 -7.42 -11.44
CA ILE A 67 19.26 -7.46 -10.09
C ILE A 67 20.69 -7.99 -10.19
N ASP A 68 21.65 -7.16 -9.85
CA ASP A 68 23.09 -7.43 -9.94
C ASP A 68 23.80 -7.24 -8.58
N GLU A 69 25.12 -7.37 -8.58
CA GLU A 69 25.97 -7.31 -7.36
C GLU A 69 25.90 -5.96 -6.63
N HIS A 70 25.51 -4.87 -7.29
CA HIS A 70 25.36 -3.56 -6.64
C HIS A 70 24.30 -3.58 -5.54
N PHE A 71 23.28 -4.44 -5.66
CA PHE A 71 22.30 -4.61 -4.59
C PHE A 71 22.90 -5.20 -3.31
N GLY A 72 24.05 -5.86 -3.37
CA GLY A 72 24.81 -6.33 -2.22
C GLY A 72 25.40 -5.20 -1.35
N GLU A 73 25.49 -3.98 -1.87
CA GLU A 73 25.95 -2.82 -1.12
C GLU A 73 24.82 -2.15 -0.30
N CYS A 74 23.56 -2.49 -0.56
CA CYS A 74 22.40 -1.83 0.03
C CYS A 74 22.26 -2.09 1.53
N ASP A 75 21.89 -1.05 2.27
CA ASP A 75 21.48 -1.13 3.67
C ASP A 75 19.96 -1.42 3.77
N TYR A 76 19.19 -0.85 2.87
CA TYR A 76 17.76 -1.11 2.68
C TYR A 76 17.43 -1.38 1.23
N ILE A 77 16.54 -2.33 0.97
CA ILE A 77 16.01 -2.60 -0.38
C ILE A 77 14.49 -2.56 -0.33
N PHE A 78 13.90 -1.72 -1.17
CA PHE A 78 12.46 -1.52 -1.32
C PHE A 78 11.94 -2.33 -2.52
N LEU A 79 11.09 -3.32 -2.28
CA LEU A 79 10.37 -4.05 -3.31
C LEU A 79 9.11 -3.24 -3.69
N CYS A 80 9.19 -2.55 -4.81
CA CYS A 80 8.15 -1.64 -5.32
C CYS A 80 7.52 -2.15 -6.62
N THR A 81 7.63 -3.44 -6.88
CA THR A 81 6.96 -4.12 -7.99
C THR A 81 5.55 -4.59 -7.58
N PRO A 82 4.66 -4.94 -8.53
CA PRO A 82 3.42 -5.61 -8.21
C PRO A 82 3.65 -6.82 -7.31
N VAL A 83 2.72 -7.06 -6.38
CA VAL A 83 2.88 -8.04 -5.28
C VAL A 83 3.28 -9.44 -5.78
N GLU A 84 2.76 -9.86 -6.93
CA GLU A 84 3.07 -11.15 -7.57
C GLU A 84 4.55 -11.34 -7.95
N TYR A 85 5.29 -10.23 -8.20
CA TYR A 85 6.72 -10.29 -8.54
C TYR A 85 7.64 -10.18 -7.32
N ASN A 86 7.14 -9.72 -6.18
CA ASN A 86 7.96 -9.51 -4.99
C ASN A 86 8.62 -10.80 -4.50
N GLU A 87 7.92 -11.94 -4.58
CA GLU A 87 8.46 -13.26 -4.25
C GLU A 87 9.69 -13.60 -5.10
N TYR A 88 9.60 -13.41 -6.41
CA TYR A 88 10.72 -13.68 -7.33
C TYR A 88 11.94 -12.81 -7.03
N TYR A 89 11.73 -11.52 -6.77
CA TYR A 89 12.83 -10.62 -6.45
C TYR A 89 13.42 -10.88 -5.07
N LEU A 90 12.59 -11.23 -4.08
CA LEU A 90 13.03 -11.62 -2.76
C LEU A 90 14.02 -12.80 -2.82
N ARG A 91 13.65 -13.87 -3.56
CA ARG A 91 14.52 -15.04 -3.75
C ARG A 91 15.82 -14.69 -4.47
N LYS A 92 15.79 -13.81 -5.46
CA LYS A 92 17.02 -13.33 -6.12
C LYS A 92 17.92 -12.55 -5.18
N LEU A 93 17.36 -11.67 -4.38
CA LEU A 93 18.12 -10.82 -3.46
C LEU A 93 18.77 -11.62 -2.33
N LYS A 94 18.15 -12.70 -1.89
CA LYS A 94 18.67 -13.57 -0.81
C LYS A 94 20.14 -13.94 -0.94
N SER A 95 20.60 -14.22 -2.15
CA SER A 95 22.00 -14.62 -2.41
C SER A 95 22.95 -13.44 -2.60
N ILE A 96 22.45 -12.21 -2.64
CA ILE A 96 23.22 -11.01 -2.98
C ILE A 96 23.36 -10.08 -1.78
N ILE A 97 22.33 -9.96 -0.96
CA ILE A 97 22.31 -9.00 0.15
C ILE A 97 23.36 -9.29 1.21
N LYS A 98 23.89 -8.23 1.80
CA LYS A 98 24.73 -8.34 3.00
C LYS A 98 23.87 -8.72 4.24
N PRO A 99 24.44 -9.39 5.26
CA PRO A 99 23.69 -9.84 6.43
C PRO A 99 22.94 -8.74 7.20
N SER A 100 23.42 -7.50 7.13
CA SER A 100 22.81 -6.35 7.82
C SER A 100 21.73 -5.65 7.01
N CYS A 101 21.52 -6.04 5.74
CA CYS A 101 20.53 -5.42 4.85
C CYS A 101 19.11 -5.75 5.30
N ILE A 102 18.25 -4.75 5.27
CA ILE A 102 16.80 -4.93 5.47
C ILE A 102 16.09 -4.80 4.12
N ILE A 103 15.35 -5.83 3.76
CA ILE A 103 14.40 -5.79 2.65
C ILE A 103 13.07 -5.34 3.20
N THR A 104 12.42 -4.43 2.50
CA THR A 104 11.04 -4.02 2.76
C THR A 104 10.24 -4.05 1.46
N ASP A 105 8.92 -4.08 1.55
CA ASP A 105 8.05 -3.93 0.39
C ASP A 105 7.10 -2.73 0.56
N VAL A 106 6.32 -2.43 -0.47
CA VAL A 106 5.31 -1.38 -0.45
C VAL A 106 3.93 -1.90 -0.86
N GLY A 107 3.76 -3.20 -0.85
CA GLY A 107 2.54 -3.87 -1.31
C GLY A 107 1.33 -3.57 -0.42
N SER A 108 0.14 -3.61 -1.01
CA SER A 108 -1.13 -3.39 -0.31
C SER A 108 -1.61 -4.59 0.51
N VAL A 109 -0.98 -5.77 0.36
CA VAL A 109 -1.25 -7.00 1.13
C VAL A 109 0.06 -7.56 1.63
N LYS A 110 0.10 -8.06 2.88
CA LYS A 110 1.31 -8.48 3.57
C LYS A 110 1.44 -9.99 3.76
N THR A 111 0.33 -10.72 3.86
CA THR A 111 0.35 -12.15 4.23
C THR A 111 1.23 -12.98 3.29
N ASN A 112 1.13 -12.78 1.97
CA ASN A 112 1.87 -13.59 1.00
C ASN A 112 3.38 -13.32 1.06
N ILE A 113 3.80 -12.08 1.13
CA ILE A 113 5.23 -11.76 1.22
C ILE A 113 5.83 -12.26 2.53
N HIS A 114 5.11 -12.17 3.66
CA HIS A 114 5.55 -12.72 4.94
C HIS A 114 5.69 -14.25 4.90
N LYS A 115 4.78 -14.97 4.23
CA LYS A 115 4.91 -16.43 4.03
C LYS A 115 6.22 -16.76 3.29
N VAL A 116 6.50 -16.07 2.20
CA VAL A 116 7.72 -16.28 1.42
C VAL A 116 8.97 -15.92 2.22
N VAL A 117 8.95 -14.86 3.00
CA VAL A 117 10.04 -14.47 3.91
C VAL A 117 10.35 -15.58 4.92
N ILE A 118 9.33 -16.19 5.51
CA ILE A 118 9.48 -17.32 6.43
C ILE A 118 10.04 -18.56 5.70
N GLU A 119 9.48 -18.92 4.55
CA GLU A 119 9.94 -20.04 3.72
C GLU A 119 11.41 -19.92 3.32
N GLU A 120 11.84 -18.70 3.03
CA GLU A 120 13.21 -18.37 2.63
C GLU A 120 14.16 -18.10 3.80
N ALA A 121 13.69 -18.18 5.07
CA ALA A 121 14.48 -17.86 6.27
C ALA A 121 15.14 -16.45 6.17
N LEU A 122 14.35 -15.45 5.77
CA LEU A 122 14.75 -14.05 5.64
C LEU A 122 14.12 -13.15 6.70
N GLU A 123 13.57 -13.74 7.79
CA GLU A 123 12.80 -13.01 8.80
C GLU A 123 13.62 -11.93 9.51
N GLU A 124 14.92 -12.17 9.77
CA GLU A 124 15.82 -11.16 10.35
C GLU A 124 16.14 -10.01 9.38
N ASN A 125 16.01 -10.25 8.07
CA ASN A 125 16.31 -9.31 7.00
C ASN A 125 15.08 -8.62 6.41
N PHE A 126 13.87 -8.83 6.97
CA PHE A 126 12.65 -8.30 6.37
C PHE A 126 11.79 -7.54 7.38
N ILE A 127 11.34 -6.37 6.96
CA ILE A 127 10.31 -5.58 7.63
C ILE A 127 9.32 -5.13 6.56
N GLY A 128 8.10 -5.65 6.59
CA GLY A 128 7.09 -5.28 5.60
C GLY A 128 6.66 -3.82 5.74
N GLY A 129 6.29 -3.23 4.62
CA GLY A 129 5.80 -1.85 4.54
C GLY A 129 4.58 -1.71 3.64
N HIS A 130 3.73 -0.73 3.93
CA HIS A 130 2.64 -0.32 3.07
C HIS A 130 2.33 1.15 3.26
N PRO A 131 2.77 2.03 2.35
CA PRO A 131 2.32 3.43 2.33
C PRO A 131 0.83 3.46 1.97
N MET A 132 0.00 3.98 2.88
CA MET A 132 -1.43 4.17 2.65
C MET A 132 -1.66 5.40 1.75
N ALA A 133 -0.91 5.46 0.65
CA ALA A 133 -0.88 6.53 -0.33
C ALA A 133 -0.80 5.96 -1.74
N GLY A 134 -1.42 6.62 -2.69
CA GLY A 134 -1.41 6.20 -4.08
C GLY A 134 -2.36 7.05 -4.92
N SER A 135 -2.38 6.77 -6.20
CA SER A 135 -3.34 7.33 -7.15
C SER A 135 -3.56 6.34 -8.31
N GLU A 136 -4.48 6.65 -9.19
CA GLU A 136 -4.72 5.93 -10.43
C GLU A 136 -3.61 6.08 -11.47
N LYS A 137 -2.65 6.99 -11.24
CA LYS A 137 -1.51 7.23 -12.13
C LYS A 137 -0.44 6.14 -11.97
N THR A 138 0.30 5.89 -13.02
CA THR A 138 1.39 4.91 -13.07
C THR A 138 2.65 5.54 -13.65
N GLY A 139 3.80 4.87 -13.46
CA GLY A 139 5.08 5.31 -14.04
C GLY A 139 5.91 6.21 -13.12
N TYR A 140 7.17 6.33 -13.46
CA TYR A 140 8.17 7.11 -12.73
C TYR A 140 7.83 8.62 -12.71
N GLU A 141 7.36 9.13 -13.83
CA GLU A 141 7.05 10.55 -14.07
C GLU A 141 5.93 11.07 -13.15
N ASN A 142 5.04 10.18 -12.71
CA ASN A 142 3.94 10.55 -11.82
C ASN A 142 4.29 10.48 -10.33
N GLY A 143 5.46 9.93 -9.99
CA GLY A 143 5.94 9.91 -8.62
C GLY A 143 6.35 11.31 -8.14
N THR A 144 6.00 11.62 -6.89
CA THR A 144 6.34 12.89 -6.23
C THR A 144 6.96 12.64 -4.86
N ALA A 145 7.92 13.46 -4.46
CA ALA A 145 8.57 13.32 -3.15
C ALA A 145 7.62 13.55 -1.96
N SER A 146 6.44 14.11 -2.20
CA SER A 146 5.42 14.39 -1.17
C SER A 146 4.31 13.35 -1.12
N LEU A 147 4.33 12.30 -1.94
CA LEU A 147 3.23 11.34 -2.02
C LEU A 147 2.89 10.70 -0.66
N CYS A 148 3.91 10.44 0.16
CA CYS A 148 3.74 9.80 1.47
C CYS A 148 3.62 10.82 2.62
N GLU A 149 3.76 12.13 2.39
CA GLU A 149 3.66 13.13 3.44
C GLU A 149 2.28 13.11 4.09
N ASN A 150 2.26 13.05 5.43
CA ASN A 150 1.05 12.95 6.26
C ASN A 150 0.18 11.70 5.98
N ALA A 151 0.65 10.75 5.18
CA ALA A 151 -0.03 9.48 4.99
C ALA A 151 0.41 8.47 6.04
N LEU A 152 -0.51 7.64 6.51
CA LEU A 152 -0.17 6.47 7.31
C LEU A 152 0.75 5.54 6.51
N TYR A 153 1.75 4.99 7.18
CA TYR A 153 2.65 3.99 6.63
C TYR A 153 2.65 2.77 7.56
N ALA A 154 1.98 1.71 7.15
CA ALA A 154 1.98 0.47 7.92
C ALA A 154 3.36 -0.18 7.88
N ILE A 155 3.86 -0.58 9.05
CA ILE A 155 5.11 -1.30 9.24
C ILE A 155 4.77 -2.64 9.87
N THR A 156 5.13 -3.74 9.21
CA THR A 156 4.80 -5.09 9.66
C THR A 156 6.09 -5.90 9.88
N PRO A 157 6.68 -5.84 11.08
CA PRO A 157 7.86 -6.64 11.41
C PRO A 157 7.54 -8.13 11.38
N THR A 158 8.56 -8.94 11.16
CA THR A 158 8.50 -10.40 11.37
C THR A 158 8.70 -10.74 12.85
N ALA A 159 8.52 -12.01 13.20
CA ALA A 159 8.80 -12.47 14.56
C ALA A 159 10.28 -12.39 14.96
N LEU A 160 11.19 -12.35 13.97
CA LEU A 160 12.65 -12.29 14.18
C LEU A 160 13.24 -10.91 13.86
N SER A 161 12.43 -9.92 13.51
CA SER A 161 12.90 -8.56 13.31
C SER A 161 13.48 -8.00 14.61
N LEU A 162 14.71 -7.50 14.56
CA LEU A 162 15.37 -6.87 15.70
C LEU A 162 14.67 -5.54 16.06
N PRO A 163 14.33 -5.30 17.34
CA PRO A 163 13.62 -4.07 17.74
C PRO A 163 14.32 -2.78 17.30
N GLU A 164 15.65 -2.74 17.37
CA GLU A 164 16.44 -1.60 16.92
C GLU A 164 16.34 -1.35 15.42
N LYS A 165 16.16 -2.41 14.61
CA LYS A 165 15.95 -2.27 13.16
C LYS A 165 14.54 -1.79 12.84
N VAL A 166 13.55 -2.19 13.62
CA VAL A 166 12.17 -1.70 13.49
C VAL A 166 12.11 -0.21 13.81
N GLU A 167 12.74 0.24 14.89
CA GLU A 167 12.80 1.66 15.26
C GLU A 167 13.62 2.49 14.24
N GLU A 168 14.70 1.93 13.71
CA GLU A 168 15.48 2.56 12.63
C GLU A 168 14.63 2.74 11.37
N TYR A 169 13.91 1.69 10.94
CA TYR A 169 13.02 1.76 9.78
C TYR A 169 11.85 2.72 10.00
N LYS A 170 11.26 2.74 11.20
CA LYS A 170 10.26 3.71 11.60
C LYS A 170 10.77 5.14 11.44
N SER A 171 11.96 5.44 11.97
CA SER A 171 12.59 6.77 11.83
C SER A 171 12.87 7.13 10.36
N LEU A 172 13.22 6.15 9.52
CA LEU A 172 13.41 6.34 8.08
C LEU A 172 12.08 6.72 7.38
N VAL A 173 10.98 6.10 7.79
CA VAL A 173 9.63 6.39 7.29
C VAL A 173 9.16 7.78 7.76
N GLU A 174 9.41 8.15 9.03
CA GLU A 174 9.14 9.50 9.55
C GLU A 174 9.93 10.56 8.79
N GLY A 175 11.18 10.26 8.43
CA GLY A 175 12.06 11.17 7.68
C GLY A 175 11.54 11.58 6.32
N ILE A 176 10.70 10.78 5.67
CA ILE A 176 10.02 11.14 4.42
C ILE A 176 8.64 11.79 4.63
N GLY A 177 8.30 12.11 5.88
CA GLY A 177 7.06 12.80 6.24
C GLY A 177 5.85 11.90 6.39
N ALA A 178 5.99 10.58 6.36
CA ALA A 178 4.91 9.64 6.59
C ALA A 178 4.69 9.40 8.09
N ILE A 179 3.51 8.90 8.46
CA ILE A 179 3.11 8.59 9.83
C ILE A 179 3.18 7.07 10.02
N PRO A 180 4.20 6.53 10.71
CA PRO A 180 4.36 5.09 10.85
C PRO A 180 3.32 4.49 11.81
N LEU A 181 2.79 3.33 11.46
CA LEU A 181 1.93 2.49 12.28
C LEU A 181 2.48 1.07 12.28
N ILE A 182 3.01 0.62 13.43
CA ILE A 182 3.52 -0.74 13.60
C ILE A 182 2.38 -1.65 14.01
N LEU A 183 2.18 -2.75 13.25
CA LEU A 183 1.14 -3.74 13.53
C LEU A 183 1.51 -5.13 12.96
N ASP A 184 0.79 -6.16 13.40
CA ASP A 184 0.93 -7.51 12.83
C ASP A 184 0.43 -7.53 11.38
N TYR A 185 1.09 -8.31 10.51
CA TYR A 185 0.74 -8.37 9.09
C TYR A 185 -0.66 -8.95 8.81
N ARG A 186 -1.18 -9.83 9.70
CA ARG A 186 -2.55 -10.38 9.58
C ARG A 186 -3.58 -9.34 9.99
N GLU A 187 -3.29 -8.57 11.03
CA GLU A 187 -4.12 -7.44 11.45
C GLU A 187 -4.17 -6.37 10.36
N HIS A 188 -3.01 -6.09 9.72
CA HIS A 188 -2.94 -5.23 8.55
C HIS A 188 -3.89 -5.71 7.45
N ASP A 189 -3.76 -6.97 7.01
CA ASP A 189 -4.53 -7.50 5.88
C ASP A 189 -6.03 -7.56 6.16
N TYR A 190 -6.42 -7.87 7.40
CA TYR A 190 -7.83 -7.79 7.82
C TYR A 190 -8.35 -6.35 7.81
N SER A 191 -7.53 -5.41 8.28
CA SER A 191 -7.91 -3.99 8.33
C SER A 191 -8.09 -3.40 6.93
N VAL A 192 -7.11 -3.61 6.04
CA VAL A 192 -7.23 -3.10 4.64
C VAL A 192 -8.33 -3.82 3.86
N ALA A 193 -8.64 -5.08 4.18
CA ALA A 193 -9.81 -5.75 3.61
C ALA A 193 -11.10 -5.02 3.96
N ALA A 194 -11.23 -4.54 5.21
CA ALA A 194 -12.42 -3.84 5.69
C ALA A 194 -12.56 -2.42 5.13
N ILE A 195 -11.45 -1.65 5.11
CA ILE A 195 -11.50 -0.21 4.81
C ILE A 195 -11.16 0.14 3.35
N SER A 196 -10.65 -0.82 2.57
CA SER A 196 -10.25 -0.60 1.18
C SER A 196 -10.83 -1.65 0.24
N HIS A 197 -10.53 -2.95 0.45
CA HIS A 197 -10.82 -3.97 -0.55
C HIS A 197 -12.32 -4.24 -0.69
N LEU A 198 -13.02 -4.47 0.41
CA LEU A 198 -14.48 -4.64 0.43
C LEU A 198 -15.22 -3.42 -0.13
N PRO A 199 -14.90 -2.17 0.25
CA PRO A 199 -15.48 -0.98 -0.37
C PRO A 199 -15.36 -0.92 -1.89
N HIS A 200 -14.26 -1.37 -2.49
CA HIS A 200 -14.11 -1.40 -3.95
C HIS A 200 -15.02 -2.44 -4.59
N ILE A 201 -15.16 -3.62 -3.99
CA ILE A 201 -16.10 -4.66 -4.47
C ILE A 201 -17.54 -4.14 -4.38
N ILE A 202 -17.91 -3.51 -3.25
CA ILE A 202 -19.24 -2.95 -3.06
C ILE A 202 -19.52 -1.86 -4.11
N ALA A 203 -18.59 -0.94 -4.33
CA ALA A 203 -18.74 0.11 -5.32
C ALA A 203 -18.91 -0.46 -6.75
N ALA A 204 -18.10 -1.45 -7.12
CA ALA A 204 -18.21 -2.11 -8.42
C ALA A 204 -19.55 -2.82 -8.59
N GLN A 205 -20.00 -3.58 -7.58
CA GLN A 205 -21.28 -4.29 -7.63
C GLN A 205 -22.49 -3.35 -7.56
N LEU A 206 -22.37 -2.21 -6.89
CA LEU A 206 -23.40 -1.18 -6.90
C LEU A 206 -23.58 -0.56 -8.30
N VAL A 207 -22.49 -0.34 -9.02
CA VAL A 207 -22.55 0.11 -10.42
C VAL A 207 -23.16 -0.96 -11.31
N ASN A 208 -22.78 -2.23 -11.14
CA ASN A 208 -23.35 -3.35 -11.89
C ASN A 208 -24.86 -3.49 -11.63
N LEU A 209 -25.29 -3.39 -10.37
CA LEU A 209 -26.72 -3.42 -9.99
C LEU A 209 -27.50 -2.34 -10.74
N VAL A 210 -27.01 -1.09 -10.75
CA VAL A 210 -27.68 0.00 -11.48
C VAL A 210 -27.69 -0.26 -12.97
N LYS A 211 -26.59 -0.73 -13.56
CA LYS A 211 -26.50 -1.08 -14.98
C LYS A 211 -27.52 -2.16 -15.39
N GLU A 212 -27.68 -3.19 -14.57
CA GLU A 212 -28.61 -4.30 -14.84
C GLU A 212 -30.06 -3.92 -14.60
N SER A 213 -30.31 -3.00 -13.65
CA SER A 213 -31.70 -2.53 -13.31
C SER A 213 -32.16 -1.37 -14.18
N ASP A 214 -31.24 -0.71 -14.92
CA ASP A 214 -31.64 0.48 -15.71
C ASP A 214 -32.38 0.07 -16.98
N SER A 215 -33.39 0.83 -17.28
CA SER A 215 -34.21 0.62 -18.49
C SER A 215 -33.49 1.05 -19.76
N GLY A 216 -34.00 0.66 -20.93
CA GLY A 216 -33.49 1.13 -22.22
C GLY A 216 -33.43 2.66 -22.38
N ARG A 217 -34.18 3.41 -21.56
CA ARG A 217 -34.17 4.89 -21.49
C ARG A 217 -33.00 5.44 -20.65
N GLN A 218 -32.23 4.58 -19.94
CA GLN A 218 -31.10 4.94 -19.07
C GLN A 218 -31.44 6.03 -18.02
N ILE A 219 -32.62 5.92 -17.41
CA ILE A 219 -33.12 6.91 -16.44
C ILE A 219 -32.23 6.94 -15.18
N MET A 220 -31.83 5.79 -14.64
CA MET A 220 -30.96 5.71 -13.45
C MET A 220 -29.61 6.38 -13.74
N LYS A 221 -29.01 6.11 -14.90
CA LYS A 221 -27.76 6.75 -15.33
C LYS A 221 -27.91 8.26 -15.46
N GLN A 222 -29.01 8.77 -16.02
CA GLN A 222 -29.26 10.21 -16.15
C GLN A 222 -29.47 10.89 -14.80
N MET A 223 -30.11 10.19 -13.84
CA MET A 223 -30.40 10.70 -12.50
C MET A 223 -29.20 10.56 -11.53
N ALA A 224 -28.13 9.85 -11.91
CA ALA A 224 -26.98 9.64 -11.07
C ALA A 224 -26.28 10.99 -10.72
N ALA A 225 -26.49 11.45 -9.49
CA ALA A 225 -25.96 12.67 -8.93
C ALA A 225 -24.72 12.43 -8.04
N GLY A 226 -24.27 13.48 -7.33
CA GLY A 226 -23.04 13.48 -6.53
C GLY A 226 -22.91 12.28 -5.60
N GLY A 227 -23.90 12.00 -4.77
CA GLY A 227 -23.83 10.89 -3.80
C GLY A 227 -23.52 9.53 -4.43
N PHE A 228 -24.18 9.20 -5.56
CA PHE A 228 -23.88 7.95 -6.28
C PHE A 228 -22.47 7.99 -6.90
N LYS A 229 -22.11 9.09 -7.54
CA LYS A 229 -20.79 9.25 -8.18
C LYS A 229 -19.64 9.19 -7.16
N ASP A 230 -19.82 9.78 -6.00
CA ASP A 230 -18.81 9.80 -4.94
C ASP A 230 -18.56 8.39 -4.37
N ILE A 231 -19.63 7.66 -4.01
CA ILE A 231 -19.49 6.30 -3.45
C ILE A 231 -18.99 5.30 -4.49
N THR A 232 -19.24 5.52 -5.78
CA THR A 232 -18.84 4.62 -6.88
C THR A 232 -17.59 5.05 -7.62
N ARG A 233 -16.95 6.16 -7.24
CA ARG A 233 -15.75 6.68 -7.91
C ARG A 233 -14.65 5.61 -8.04
N ILE A 234 -14.47 4.81 -7.01
CA ILE A 234 -13.45 3.76 -6.94
C ILE A 234 -13.78 2.52 -7.80
N ALA A 235 -15.00 2.39 -8.33
CA ALA A 235 -15.39 1.31 -9.24
C ALA A 235 -14.68 1.36 -10.61
N SER A 236 -14.04 2.49 -10.95
CA SER A 236 -13.29 2.68 -12.20
C SER A 236 -11.78 2.38 -12.07
N SER A 237 -11.37 1.71 -11.01
CA SER A 237 -9.97 1.31 -10.80
C SER A 237 -9.53 0.20 -11.76
N SER A 238 -8.18 0.00 -11.94
CA SER A 238 -7.64 -1.03 -12.84
C SER A 238 -8.13 -2.43 -12.48
N PRO A 239 -8.76 -3.15 -13.41
CA PRO A 239 -9.24 -4.52 -13.18
C PRO A 239 -8.11 -5.48 -12.79
N GLU A 240 -6.97 -5.39 -13.47
CA GLU A 240 -5.83 -6.28 -13.25
C GLU A 240 -5.23 -6.11 -11.85
N MET A 241 -5.08 -4.85 -11.43
CA MET A 241 -4.59 -4.55 -10.07
C MET A 241 -5.56 -5.05 -9.00
N TRP A 242 -6.86 -4.84 -9.20
CA TRP A 242 -7.88 -5.24 -8.22
C TRP A 242 -8.11 -6.76 -8.19
N GLU A 243 -7.97 -7.44 -9.32
CA GLU A 243 -7.93 -8.91 -9.35
C GLU A 243 -6.81 -9.44 -8.44
N GLN A 244 -5.58 -8.93 -8.59
CA GLN A 244 -4.44 -9.33 -7.76
C GLN A 244 -4.67 -9.06 -6.28
N ILE A 245 -5.13 -7.85 -5.92
CA ILE A 245 -5.42 -7.47 -4.53
C ILE A 245 -6.49 -8.40 -3.94
N CYS A 246 -7.59 -8.60 -4.65
CA CYS A 246 -8.68 -9.44 -4.17
C CYS A 246 -8.27 -10.89 -4.01
N MET A 247 -7.52 -11.45 -4.96
CA MET A 247 -7.05 -12.83 -4.87
C MET A 247 -6.00 -13.02 -3.78
N THR A 248 -5.16 -12.03 -3.53
CA THR A 248 -4.12 -12.10 -2.49
C THR A 248 -4.71 -12.02 -1.08
N ASN A 249 -5.84 -11.31 -0.89
CA ASN A 249 -6.50 -11.15 0.43
C ASN A 249 -7.92 -11.75 0.46
N HIS A 250 -8.19 -12.76 -0.37
CA HIS A 250 -9.54 -13.30 -0.62
C HIS A 250 -10.23 -13.81 0.65
N GLU A 251 -9.51 -14.46 1.57
CA GLU A 251 -10.11 -15.04 2.79
C GLU A 251 -10.67 -13.94 3.72
N ASN A 252 -9.91 -12.86 3.95
CA ASN A 252 -10.38 -11.74 4.76
C ASN A 252 -11.53 -10.99 4.09
N ILE A 253 -11.45 -10.80 2.79
CA ILE A 253 -12.50 -10.14 2.00
C ILE A 253 -13.79 -10.95 2.06
N ALA A 254 -13.73 -12.27 1.80
CA ALA A 254 -14.91 -13.14 1.85
C ALA A 254 -15.56 -13.12 3.23
N LYS A 255 -14.77 -13.25 4.31
CA LYS A 255 -15.27 -13.18 5.68
C LYS A 255 -15.96 -11.87 6.02
N LEU A 256 -15.45 -10.75 5.52
CA LEU A 256 -16.05 -9.44 5.75
C LEU A 256 -17.26 -9.21 4.85
N LEU A 257 -17.25 -9.77 3.64
CA LEU A 257 -18.39 -9.73 2.74
C LEU A 257 -19.60 -10.50 3.32
N ASP A 258 -19.36 -11.68 3.93
CA ASP A 258 -20.42 -12.43 4.63
C ASP A 258 -21.09 -11.56 5.71
N LYS A 259 -20.29 -10.91 6.56
CA LYS A 259 -20.82 -9.98 7.59
C LYS A 259 -21.58 -8.80 6.98
N TYR A 260 -21.10 -8.28 5.86
CA TYR A 260 -21.79 -7.18 5.19
C TYR A 260 -23.12 -7.61 4.58
N ILE A 261 -23.19 -8.83 4.02
CA ILE A 261 -24.44 -9.43 3.53
C ILE A 261 -25.43 -9.59 4.68
N GLU A 262 -25.02 -10.06 5.85
CA GLU A 262 -25.88 -10.16 7.03
C GLU A 262 -26.48 -8.80 7.40
N LEU A 263 -25.67 -7.74 7.47
CA LEU A 263 -26.13 -6.38 7.74
C LEU A 263 -27.13 -5.86 6.68
N LEU A 264 -26.94 -6.21 5.41
CA LEU A 264 -27.88 -5.86 4.34
C LEU A 264 -29.20 -6.63 4.45
N LEU A 265 -29.15 -7.89 4.85
CA LEU A 265 -30.35 -8.70 5.09
C LEU A 265 -31.15 -8.15 6.28
N GLU A 266 -30.52 -7.78 7.38
CA GLU A 266 -31.16 -7.12 8.51
C GLU A 266 -31.85 -5.81 8.08
N ALA A 267 -31.18 -4.95 7.31
CA ALA A 267 -31.76 -3.73 6.79
C ALA A 267 -32.96 -4.00 5.87
N LYS A 268 -32.90 -5.05 5.05
CA LYS A 268 -34.00 -5.49 4.18
C LYS A 268 -35.23 -5.92 4.99
N GLU A 269 -35.01 -6.71 6.05
CA GLU A 269 -36.13 -7.14 6.93
C GLU A 269 -36.82 -5.95 7.65
N MET A 270 -36.01 -4.97 8.12
CA MET A 270 -36.56 -3.73 8.69
C MET A 270 -37.39 -2.95 7.68
N LEU A 271 -36.97 -2.88 6.41
CA LEU A 271 -37.72 -2.22 5.35
C LEU A 271 -39.05 -2.96 5.04
N LEU A 272 -39.03 -4.29 5.00
CA LEU A 272 -40.22 -5.11 4.73
C LEU A 272 -41.23 -5.08 5.88
N SER A 273 -40.74 -4.94 7.12
CA SER A 273 -41.58 -4.80 8.32
C SER A 273 -41.97 -3.35 8.65
N GLU A 274 -41.59 -2.38 7.81
CA GLU A 274 -41.79 -0.95 8.01
C GLU A 274 -41.25 -0.42 9.35
N ASP A 275 -40.14 -1.06 9.86
CA ASP A 275 -39.47 -0.65 11.09
C ASP A 275 -38.62 0.62 10.87
N GLY A 276 -39.29 1.76 10.88
CA GLY A 276 -38.66 3.07 10.76
C GLY A 276 -37.67 3.38 11.90
N ALA A 277 -37.90 2.84 13.11
CA ALA A 277 -37.04 3.04 14.25
C ALA A 277 -35.69 2.27 14.06
N GLY A 278 -35.74 1.02 13.59
CA GLY A 278 -34.55 0.23 13.25
C GLY A 278 -33.72 0.88 12.15
N ILE A 279 -34.38 1.34 11.09
CA ILE A 279 -33.68 2.08 10.01
C ILE A 279 -33.00 3.36 10.55
N ASN A 280 -33.69 4.15 11.37
CA ASN A 280 -33.10 5.34 11.99
C ASN A 280 -31.86 4.99 12.82
N ASP A 281 -31.91 3.90 13.59
CA ASP A 281 -30.79 3.44 14.42
C ASP A 281 -29.54 3.06 13.57
N ILE A 282 -29.71 2.43 12.42
CA ILE A 282 -28.60 2.15 11.49
C ILE A 282 -27.85 3.45 11.16
N PHE A 283 -28.57 4.49 10.72
CA PHE A 283 -27.96 5.76 10.32
C PHE A 283 -27.36 6.51 11.53
N ARG A 284 -27.99 6.46 12.67
CA ARG A 284 -27.51 7.10 13.91
C ARG A 284 -26.16 6.47 14.35
N ARG A 285 -26.06 5.14 14.37
CA ARG A 285 -24.85 4.42 14.76
C ARG A 285 -23.70 4.65 13.76
N SER A 286 -23.99 4.52 12.48
CA SER A 286 -22.99 4.73 11.43
C SER A 286 -22.50 6.18 11.39
N GLY A 287 -23.40 7.16 11.54
CA GLY A 287 -23.03 8.57 11.59
C GLY A 287 -22.16 8.90 12.80
N ALA A 288 -22.47 8.38 14.00
CA ALA A 288 -21.67 8.57 15.19
C ALA A 288 -20.23 8.03 14.99
N TYR A 289 -20.08 6.83 14.44
CA TYR A 289 -18.77 6.24 14.17
C TYR A 289 -18.01 7.00 13.07
N ARG A 290 -18.68 7.35 11.97
CA ARG A 290 -18.04 8.11 10.87
C ARG A 290 -17.52 9.47 11.34
N ASN A 291 -18.26 10.15 12.21
CA ASN A 291 -17.85 11.45 12.76
C ASN A 291 -16.62 11.35 13.67
N SER A 292 -16.35 10.20 14.28
CA SER A 292 -15.16 9.98 15.09
C SER A 292 -13.85 9.97 14.27
N PHE A 293 -13.89 9.74 12.95
CA PHE A 293 -12.72 9.74 12.07
C PHE A 293 -12.09 11.14 11.90
N ASN A 294 -12.84 12.20 12.18
CA ASN A 294 -12.39 13.59 12.00
C ASN A 294 -11.70 14.16 13.25
N ASN A 295 -11.53 13.37 14.31
CA ASN A 295 -10.97 13.78 15.59
C ASN A 295 -9.51 13.33 15.82
N ASN A 296 -8.80 12.92 14.77
CA ASN A 296 -7.40 12.51 14.81
C ASN A 296 -6.53 13.44 13.96
#